data_9dcaf499f798a4cb0c9ac9c600991186
#
_entry.id   9dcaf499f798a4cb0c9ac9c600991186
#
_cell.length_a   1.000
_cell.length_b   1.000
_cell.length_c   1.000
_cell.angle_alpha   90.00
_cell.angle_beta   90.00
_cell.angle_gamma   90.00
#
_symmetry.space_group_name_H-M   'P 1'
#
loop_
_entity.id
_entity.type
_entity.pdbx_description
1 polymer ?
#
loop_
_entity_poly.entity_id
_entity_poly.type
_entity_poly.pdbx_seq_one_letter_code
_entity_poly.pdbx_strand_id
1 'polypeptide(L)'
;MKKSLFILGTILLTTIAVQTGIETYASNNSFNQEQIESKTSKPKTQYLELEFDTHEEAKDNIQVIPEKSGIPVDLGNNVIGYQEGGAGSRFITFHIKNYGVFIRTNSILGQDNVALSKEVVQVLSSIEKYPETDHGLIRADFASGMMSITWASDTFVKSVTSSDLRVSIEKALTK
;
A
#
# COMPACT_ATOMS: atom_id res chain seq x y z
N MET A 1 -36.42 22.79 20.67
CA MET A 1 -36.47 21.45 20.07
C MET A 1 -35.86 21.54 18.69
N LYS A 2 -34.56 21.17 18.56
CA LYS A 2 -33.86 21.13 17.26
C LYS A 2 -33.91 19.69 16.76
N LYS A 3 -34.55 19.51 15.59
CA LYS A 3 -34.63 18.21 14.91
C LYS A 3 -33.28 17.94 14.23
N SER A 4 -32.57 16.94 14.72
CA SER A 4 -31.35 16.43 14.10
C SER A 4 -31.76 15.62 12.86
N LEU A 5 -31.35 16.06 11.69
CA LEU A 5 -31.56 15.35 10.42
C LEU A 5 -30.35 14.40 10.24
N PHE A 6 -30.58 13.13 10.51
CA PHE A 6 -29.61 12.09 10.17
C PHE A 6 -29.56 11.91 8.65
N ILE A 7 -28.52 12.40 8.01
CA ILE A 7 -28.23 12.04 6.63
C ILE A 7 -27.44 10.74 6.67
N LEU A 8 -28.12 9.63 6.35
CA LEU A 8 -27.49 8.35 6.11
C LEU A 8 -26.70 8.47 4.80
N GLY A 9 -25.40 8.71 4.91
CA GLY A 9 -24.48 8.67 3.77
C GLY A 9 -24.32 7.22 3.31
N THR A 10 -25.03 6.84 2.26
CA THR A 10 -24.85 5.57 1.58
C THR A 10 -23.51 5.61 0.86
N ILE A 11 -22.49 4.95 1.43
CA ILE A 11 -21.21 4.75 0.75
C ILE A 11 -21.46 3.80 -0.40
N LEU A 12 -21.52 4.34 -1.60
CA LEU A 12 -21.56 3.56 -2.84
C LEU A 12 -20.14 3.01 -3.07
N LEU A 13 -19.89 1.79 -2.61
CA LEU A 13 -18.71 1.01 -2.99
C LEU A 13 -18.83 0.68 -4.48
N THR A 14 -18.23 1.51 -5.34
CA THR A 14 -18.01 1.14 -6.73
C THR A 14 -16.92 0.06 -6.78
N THR A 15 -17.34 -1.19 -6.74
CA THR A 15 -16.53 -2.33 -7.12
C THR A 15 -16.18 -2.18 -8.60
N ILE A 16 -14.94 -1.78 -8.89
CA ILE A 16 -14.41 -1.89 -10.25
C ILE A 16 -14.17 -3.38 -10.47
N ALA A 17 -15.09 -4.03 -11.16
CA ALA A 17 -14.92 -5.37 -11.66
C ALA A 17 -13.80 -5.33 -12.70
N VAL A 18 -12.62 -5.85 -12.32
CA VAL A 18 -11.59 -6.21 -13.29
C VAL A 18 -12.07 -7.47 -13.96
N GLN A 19 -12.58 -7.32 -15.17
CA GLN A 19 -12.99 -8.42 -16.04
C GLN A 19 -11.72 -9.11 -16.51
N THR A 20 -11.33 -10.19 -15.82
CA THR A 20 -10.31 -11.13 -16.31
C THR A 20 -10.94 -11.99 -17.38
N GLY A 21 -10.72 -11.63 -18.63
CA GLY A 21 -10.98 -12.50 -19.75
C GLY A 21 -10.01 -13.67 -19.72
N ILE A 22 -10.48 -14.83 -19.26
CA ILE A 22 -9.81 -16.11 -19.50
C ILE A 22 -10.22 -16.58 -20.89
N GLU A 23 -9.43 -16.23 -21.89
CA GLU A 23 -9.54 -16.90 -23.18
C GLU A 23 -8.64 -18.13 -23.18
N THR A 24 -9.30 -19.27 -23.25
CA THR A 24 -8.71 -20.58 -23.54
C THR A 24 -8.12 -20.57 -24.95
N TYR A 25 -6.79 -20.55 -25.05
CA TYR A 25 -6.12 -20.84 -26.35
C TYR A 25 -5.63 -22.29 -26.40
N ALA A 26 -6.35 -23.08 -27.19
CA ALA A 26 -5.83 -24.33 -27.68
C ALA A 26 -4.77 -24.04 -28.75
N SER A 27 -3.61 -24.63 -28.55
CA SER A 27 -2.58 -25.06 -29.50
C SER A 27 -2.71 -24.65 -30.97
N ASN A 28 -1.77 -23.84 -31.46
CA ASN A 28 -1.05 -24.16 -32.70
C ASN A 28 0.30 -23.43 -32.77
N ASN A 29 1.34 -24.21 -33.01
CA ASN A 29 2.74 -23.80 -33.19
C ASN A 29 2.92 -22.82 -34.34
N SER A 30 3.54 -21.67 -34.05
CA SER A 30 4.62 -21.10 -34.85
C SER A 30 5.33 -20.01 -34.06
N PHE A 31 6.59 -20.30 -33.73
CA PHE A 31 7.49 -19.37 -33.08
C PHE A 31 7.84 -18.24 -34.05
N ASN A 32 7.20 -17.10 -33.92
CA ASN A 32 7.72 -15.84 -34.43
C ASN A 32 8.20 -15.01 -33.23
N GLN A 33 9.53 -14.90 -33.12
CA GLN A 33 10.19 -13.90 -32.30
C GLN A 33 9.89 -12.51 -32.87
N GLU A 34 8.76 -11.94 -32.52
CA GLU A 34 8.53 -10.51 -32.67
C GLU A 34 8.68 -9.85 -31.30
N GLN A 35 9.64 -8.96 -31.26
CA GLN A 35 10.01 -7.98 -30.28
C GLN A 35 8.91 -7.70 -29.25
N ILE A 36 9.12 -8.19 -28.01
CA ILE A 36 8.47 -7.62 -26.84
C ILE A 36 9.17 -6.28 -26.58
N GLU A 37 8.75 -5.24 -27.26
CA GLU A 37 8.94 -3.88 -26.78
C GLU A 37 8.23 -3.80 -25.44
N SER A 38 8.99 -3.91 -24.35
CA SER A 38 8.50 -3.58 -23.04
C SER A 38 8.17 -2.07 -23.06
N LYS A 39 6.90 -1.75 -23.32
CA LYS A 39 6.38 -0.43 -23.01
C LYS A 39 6.55 -0.24 -21.51
N THR A 40 7.65 0.38 -21.11
CA THR A 40 7.82 0.94 -19.77
C THR A 40 6.79 2.06 -19.62
N SER A 41 5.55 1.68 -19.33
CA SER A 41 4.56 2.64 -18.89
C SER A 41 5.06 3.19 -17.55
N LYS A 42 5.34 4.50 -17.51
CA LYS A 42 5.64 5.19 -16.26
C LYS A 42 4.57 4.78 -15.22
N PRO A 43 4.97 4.45 -13.98
CA PRO A 43 4.03 4.04 -12.96
C PRO A 43 2.92 5.09 -12.83
N LYS A 44 1.67 4.66 -13.03
CA LYS A 44 0.51 5.56 -12.93
C LYS A 44 0.35 5.93 -11.45
N THR A 45 0.69 7.17 -11.11
CA THR A 45 0.52 7.70 -9.76
C THR A 45 -0.92 8.18 -9.59
N GLN A 46 -1.56 7.80 -8.49
CA GLN A 46 -2.88 8.26 -8.08
C GLN A 46 -2.75 9.04 -6.78
N TYR A 47 -3.49 10.14 -6.67
CA TYR A 47 -3.62 10.94 -5.47
C TYR A 47 -5.08 10.91 -5.02
N LEU A 48 -5.31 10.73 -3.72
CA LEU A 48 -6.59 10.78 -3.08
C LEU A 48 -6.51 11.73 -1.89
N GLU A 49 -7.54 12.54 -1.69
CA GLU A 49 -7.72 13.40 -0.52
C GLU A 49 -9.17 13.29 -0.07
N LEU A 50 -9.38 13.03 1.22
CA LEU A 50 -10.69 12.92 1.85
C LEU A 50 -10.72 13.90 3.03
N GLU A 51 -11.78 14.72 3.12
CA GLU A 51 -12.01 15.68 4.19
C GLU A 51 -12.93 15.08 5.26
N PHE A 52 -12.63 15.37 6.51
CA PHE A 52 -13.36 14.96 7.70
C PHE A 52 -13.73 16.18 8.54
N ASP A 53 -14.62 16.03 9.48
CA ASP A 53 -15.05 17.15 10.33
C ASP A 53 -13.98 17.54 11.36
N THR A 54 -13.14 16.58 11.76
CA THR A 54 -12.07 16.79 12.75
C THR A 54 -10.79 16.06 12.38
N HIS A 55 -9.66 16.51 12.95
CA HIS A 55 -8.37 15.82 12.83
C HIS A 55 -8.41 14.38 13.38
N GLU A 56 -9.08 14.16 14.50
CA GLU A 56 -9.20 12.83 15.10
C GLU A 56 -9.97 11.88 14.20
N GLU A 57 -11.06 12.34 13.56
CA GLU A 57 -11.77 11.52 12.58
C GLU A 57 -10.91 11.17 11.36
N ALA A 58 -10.14 12.13 10.85
CA ALA A 58 -9.19 11.87 9.77
C ALA A 58 -8.18 10.79 10.17
N LYS A 59 -7.61 10.91 11.36
CA LYS A 59 -6.63 9.98 11.91
C LYS A 59 -7.20 8.58 12.14
N ASP A 60 -8.41 8.48 12.70
CA ASP A 60 -9.10 7.22 12.95
C ASP A 60 -9.46 6.45 11.67
N ASN A 61 -9.49 7.14 10.52
CA ASN A 61 -9.68 6.52 9.22
C ASN A 61 -8.41 5.90 8.62
N ILE A 62 -7.25 6.08 9.26
CA ILE A 62 -6.01 5.41 8.86
C ILE A 62 -5.85 4.13 9.69
N GLN A 63 -5.67 3.00 9.00
CA GLN A 63 -5.47 1.71 9.66
C GLN A 63 -4.28 1.75 10.62
N VAL A 64 -4.52 1.40 11.88
CA VAL A 64 -3.48 1.23 12.89
C VAL A 64 -2.79 -0.12 12.67
N ILE A 65 -1.46 -0.10 12.63
CA ILE A 65 -0.64 -1.30 12.61
C ILE A 65 -0.23 -1.63 14.05
N PRO A 66 -0.55 -2.85 14.56
CA PRO A 66 -0.10 -3.26 15.89
C PRO A 66 1.42 -3.24 16.00
N GLU A 67 1.95 -2.79 17.14
CA GLU A 67 3.39 -2.69 17.34
C GLU A 67 4.11 -4.05 17.33
N LYS A 68 3.48 -5.09 17.83
CA LYS A 68 4.07 -6.43 17.99
C LYS A 68 3.00 -7.50 17.77
N SER A 69 2.73 -7.84 16.52
CA SER A 69 1.79 -8.90 16.18
C SER A 69 2.44 -9.89 15.22
N GLY A 70 2.58 -11.14 15.65
CA GLY A 70 3.17 -12.21 14.85
C GLY A 70 4.57 -12.63 15.28
N ILE A 71 5.29 -13.31 14.38
CA ILE A 71 6.63 -13.84 14.62
C ILE A 71 7.67 -12.75 14.30
N PRO A 72 8.58 -12.39 15.24
CA PRO A 72 9.59 -11.39 14.99
C PRO A 72 10.59 -11.86 13.94
N VAL A 73 10.95 -10.97 13.01
CA VAL A 73 11.96 -11.18 11.97
C VAL A 73 12.87 -9.97 11.87
N ASP A 74 14.16 -10.20 11.71
CA ASP A 74 15.14 -9.15 11.50
C ASP A 74 15.12 -8.70 10.03
N LEU A 75 14.80 -7.43 9.81
CA LEU A 75 14.74 -6.81 8.49
C LEU A 75 15.99 -6.00 8.13
N GLY A 76 17.00 -5.98 9.01
CA GLY A 76 18.20 -5.15 8.87
C GLY A 76 17.95 -3.70 9.34
N ASN A 77 19.03 -2.87 9.34
CA ASN A 77 18.98 -1.46 9.76
C ASN A 77 18.34 -1.24 11.16
N ASN A 78 18.51 -2.21 12.07
CA ASN A 78 17.88 -2.24 13.40
C ASN A 78 16.34 -2.24 13.39
N VAL A 79 15.73 -2.69 12.29
CA VAL A 79 14.29 -2.84 12.17
C VAL A 79 13.89 -4.28 12.42
N ILE A 80 13.03 -4.49 13.41
CA ILE A 80 12.35 -5.77 13.65
C ILE A 80 10.95 -5.68 13.10
N GLY A 81 10.64 -6.55 12.13
CA GLY A 81 9.29 -6.73 11.63
C GLY A 81 8.58 -7.90 12.32
N TYR A 82 7.27 -7.95 12.21
CA TYR A 82 6.45 -9.02 12.75
C TYR A 82 5.70 -9.70 11.61
N GLN A 83 5.96 -11.00 11.45
CA GLN A 83 5.40 -11.78 10.34
C GLN A 83 4.16 -12.53 10.77
N GLU A 84 3.13 -12.44 9.95
CA GLU A 84 1.92 -13.24 10.00
C GLU A 84 1.64 -13.88 8.64
N GLY A 85 0.74 -14.87 8.61
CA GLY A 85 0.36 -15.51 7.35
C GLY A 85 -1.03 -16.12 7.42
N GLY A 86 -1.68 -16.17 6.26
CA GLY A 86 -2.98 -16.80 6.09
C GLY A 86 -3.48 -16.70 4.66
N ALA A 87 -4.30 -17.69 4.25
CA ALA A 87 -5.01 -17.71 2.97
C ALA A 87 -4.12 -17.43 1.73
N GLY A 88 -2.90 -18.00 1.68
CA GLY A 88 -1.98 -17.83 0.56
C GLY A 88 -1.24 -16.49 0.51
N SER A 89 -1.38 -15.65 1.53
CA SER A 89 -0.63 -14.41 1.71
C SER A 89 0.25 -14.48 2.95
N ARG A 90 1.35 -13.74 2.92
CA ARG A 90 2.17 -13.43 4.10
C ARG A 90 2.23 -11.94 4.29
N PHE A 91 2.27 -11.53 5.54
CA PHE A 91 2.30 -10.14 5.93
C PHE A 91 3.51 -9.89 6.83
N ILE A 92 4.16 -8.75 6.69
CA ILE A 92 5.13 -8.24 7.65
C ILE A 92 4.72 -6.81 8.01
N THR A 93 4.71 -6.53 9.31
CA THR A 93 4.42 -5.21 9.86
C THR A 93 5.57 -4.71 10.70
N PHE A 94 5.82 -3.41 10.65
CA PHE A 94 6.77 -2.71 11.52
C PHE A 94 6.43 -1.22 11.56
N HIS A 95 7.19 -0.42 12.33
CA HIS A 95 7.01 1.03 12.37
C HIS A 95 8.30 1.74 11.95
N ILE A 96 8.14 2.88 11.29
CA ILE A 96 9.21 3.81 10.98
C ILE A 96 8.70 5.24 11.20
N LYS A 97 9.34 5.99 12.11
CA LYS A 97 8.82 7.30 12.53
C LYS A 97 7.35 7.18 12.98
N ASN A 98 6.47 8.02 12.47
CA ASN A 98 5.03 8.04 12.79
C ASN A 98 4.20 7.19 11.81
N TYR A 99 4.85 6.31 11.03
CA TYR A 99 4.18 5.45 10.05
C TYR A 99 4.19 3.99 10.49
N GLY A 100 3.02 3.37 10.52
CA GLY A 100 2.90 1.93 10.44
C GLY A 100 3.25 1.47 9.03
N VAL A 101 4.01 0.38 8.90
CA VAL A 101 4.34 -0.22 7.60
C VAL A 101 3.70 -1.59 7.51
N PHE A 102 2.98 -1.82 6.43
CA PHE A 102 2.32 -3.08 6.11
C PHE A 102 2.82 -3.60 4.76
N ILE A 103 3.42 -4.78 4.77
CA ILE A 103 3.93 -5.45 3.58
C ILE A 103 3.13 -6.72 3.35
N ARG A 104 2.62 -6.89 2.13
CA ARG A 104 1.91 -8.10 1.70
C ARG A 104 2.65 -8.76 0.55
N THR A 105 2.81 -10.08 0.64
CA THR A 105 3.35 -10.92 -0.42
C THR A 105 2.42 -12.09 -0.72
N ASN A 106 2.56 -12.68 -1.89
CA ASN A 106 1.82 -13.88 -2.29
C ASN A 106 2.71 -15.12 -2.13
N SER A 107 2.41 -15.96 -1.14
CA SER A 107 3.16 -17.18 -0.87
C SER A 107 2.96 -18.27 -1.94
N ILE A 108 1.83 -18.24 -2.66
CA ILE A 108 1.54 -19.20 -3.74
C ILE A 108 2.47 -18.93 -4.94
N LEU A 109 2.81 -17.65 -5.18
CA LEU A 109 3.76 -17.26 -6.24
C LEU A 109 5.24 -17.40 -5.82
N GLY A 110 5.51 -17.97 -4.65
CA GLY A 110 6.88 -18.16 -4.16
C GLY A 110 7.61 -16.88 -3.78
N GLN A 111 6.90 -15.76 -3.54
CA GLN A 111 7.52 -14.51 -3.12
C GLN A 111 8.15 -14.65 -1.73
N ASP A 112 9.44 -14.29 -1.61
CA ASP A 112 10.13 -14.26 -0.32
C ASP A 112 9.75 -13.00 0.45
N ASN A 113 8.89 -13.18 1.46
CA ASN A 113 8.37 -12.10 2.27
C ASN A 113 9.47 -11.31 3.00
N VAL A 114 10.46 -12.02 3.56
CA VAL A 114 11.52 -11.38 4.34
C VAL A 114 12.48 -10.62 3.42
N ALA A 115 12.87 -11.20 2.29
CA ALA A 115 13.74 -10.53 1.33
C ALA A 115 13.11 -9.25 0.79
N LEU A 116 11.86 -9.30 0.34
CA LEU A 116 11.12 -8.12 -0.15
C LEU A 116 10.92 -7.07 0.95
N SER A 117 10.70 -7.49 2.20
CA SER A 117 10.60 -6.55 3.32
C SER A 117 11.91 -5.86 3.63
N LYS A 118 13.04 -6.53 3.50
CA LYS A 118 14.38 -5.92 3.61
C LYS A 118 14.61 -4.86 2.54
N GLU A 119 14.18 -5.11 1.31
CA GLU A 119 14.23 -4.11 0.23
C GLU A 119 13.40 -2.88 0.56
N VAL A 120 12.17 -3.06 1.08
CA VAL A 120 11.34 -1.96 1.56
C VAL A 120 12.02 -1.17 2.67
N VAL A 121 12.62 -1.83 3.66
CA VAL A 121 13.37 -1.17 4.74
C VAL A 121 14.55 -0.36 4.17
N GLN A 122 15.28 -0.87 3.19
CA GLN A 122 16.38 -0.13 2.55
C GLN A 122 15.87 1.13 1.85
N VAL A 123 14.76 1.03 1.08
CA VAL A 123 14.13 2.19 0.44
C VAL A 123 13.71 3.22 1.50
N LEU A 124 12.97 2.79 2.53
CA LEU A 124 12.47 3.68 3.58
C LEU A 124 13.62 4.34 4.37
N SER A 125 14.68 3.58 4.69
CA SER A 125 15.85 4.12 5.40
C SER A 125 16.64 5.15 4.58
N SER A 126 16.53 5.12 3.26
CA SER A 126 17.20 6.08 2.37
C SER A 126 16.43 7.38 2.14
N ILE A 127 15.20 7.47 2.64
CA ILE A 127 14.33 8.64 2.50
C ILE A 127 14.56 9.59 3.68
N GLU A 128 15.03 10.79 3.39
CA GLU A 128 15.34 11.79 4.42
C GLU A 128 14.06 12.40 5.02
N LYS A 129 13.06 12.67 4.17
CA LYS A 129 11.80 13.33 4.56
C LYS A 129 10.59 12.49 4.23
N TYR A 130 9.60 12.57 5.10
CA TYR A 130 8.27 12.03 4.94
C TYR A 130 7.25 13.17 5.11
N PRO A 131 6.02 13.05 4.59
CA PRO A 131 4.97 13.98 4.95
C PRO A 131 4.82 14.06 6.47
N GLU A 132 4.65 15.27 7.00
CA GLU A 132 4.46 15.46 8.43
C GLU A 132 3.09 14.93 8.84
N THR A 133 3.07 14.09 9.86
CA THR A 133 1.86 13.51 10.44
C THR A 133 2.18 12.93 11.81
N ASP A 134 1.18 12.86 12.66
CA ASP A 134 1.23 12.09 13.91
C ASP A 134 0.77 10.63 13.72
N HIS A 135 0.12 10.33 12.59
CA HIS A 135 -0.31 8.99 12.24
C HIS A 135 -0.34 8.80 10.71
N GLY A 136 0.39 7.78 10.25
CA GLY A 136 0.44 7.44 8.83
C GLY A 136 0.57 5.93 8.59
N LEU A 137 0.34 5.53 7.35
CA LEU A 137 0.43 4.15 6.88
C LEU A 137 1.23 4.10 5.58
N ILE A 138 2.23 3.23 5.52
CA ILE A 138 2.91 2.84 4.29
C ILE A 138 2.50 1.41 3.98
N ARG A 139 2.03 1.17 2.76
CA ARG A 139 1.63 -0.14 2.30
C ARG A 139 2.42 -0.54 1.07
N ALA A 140 3.07 -1.70 1.13
CA ALA A 140 3.74 -2.33 0.01
C ALA A 140 3.06 -3.68 -0.28
N ASP A 141 2.19 -3.70 -1.27
CA ASP A 141 1.46 -4.91 -1.68
C ASP A 141 2.10 -5.50 -2.95
N PHE A 142 3.05 -6.40 -2.76
CA PHE A 142 3.72 -7.12 -3.85
C PHE A 142 2.80 -8.12 -4.56
N ALA A 143 1.70 -8.52 -3.93
CA ALA A 143 0.72 -9.41 -4.56
C ALA A 143 -0.06 -8.69 -5.68
N SER A 144 -0.32 -7.40 -5.52
CA SER A 144 -1.00 -6.56 -6.51
C SER A 144 -0.06 -5.61 -7.26
N GLY A 145 1.20 -5.46 -6.83
CA GLY A 145 2.15 -4.50 -7.36
C GLY A 145 1.84 -3.04 -6.97
N MET A 146 1.04 -2.82 -5.92
CA MET A 146 0.61 -1.49 -5.49
C MET A 146 1.38 -1.04 -4.24
N MET A 147 1.94 0.17 -4.31
CA MET A 147 2.69 0.80 -3.23
C MET A 147 2.01 2.12 -2.86
N SER A 148 1.72 2.35 -1.59
CA SER A 148 1.07 3.59 -1.17
C SER A 148 1.63 4.16 0.13
N ILE A 149 1.50 5.47 0.26
CA ILE A 149 1.65 6.20 1.52
C ILE A 149 0.37 6.97 1.79
N THR A 150 -0.15 6.85 3.01
CA THR A 150 -1.35 7.54 3.50
C THR A 150 -1.01 8.24 4.79
N TRP A 151 -1.47 9.49 4.97
CA TRP A 151 -1.21 10.27 6.18
C TRP A 151 -2.37 11.20 6.50
N ALA A 152 -2.54 11.50 7.78
CA ALA A 152 -3.43 12.55 8.23
C ALA A 152 -2.71 13.90 8.19
N SER A 153 -3.40 14.94 7.73
CA SER A 153 -2.93 16.32 7.72
C SER A 153 -4.12 17.24 7.97
N ASP A 154 -4.14 17.89 9.11
CA ASP A 154 -5.32 18.64 9.60
C ASP A 154 -6.57 17.75 9.60
N THR A 155 -7.62 18.17 8.92
CA THR A 155 -8.87 17.41 8.74
C THR A 155 -8.86 16.49 7.53
N PHE A 156 -7.73 16.30 6.86
CA PHE A 156 -7.65 15.51 5.64
C PHE A 156 -6.91 14.20 5.84
N VAL A 157 -7.40 13.14 5.21
CA VAL A 157 -6.62 11.95 4.89
C VAL A 157 -6.14 12.07 3.46
N LYS A 158 -4.83 12.05 3.26
CA LYS A 158 -4.17 12.12 1.98
C LYS A 158 -3.51 10.78 1.66
N SER A 159 -3.56 10.36 0.40
CA SER A 159 -2.92 9.13 -0.05
C SER A 159 -2.31 9.29 -1.43
N VAL A 160 -1.11 8.75 -1.60
CA VAL A 160 -0.47 8.60 -2.91
C VAL A 160 -0.20 7.12 -3.15
N THR A 161 -0.62 6.62 -4.30
CA THR A 161 -0.43 5.24 -4.71
C THR A 161 0.28 5.18 -6.07
N SER A 162 1.25 4.30 -6.22
CA SER A 162 1.92 3.98 -7.48
C SER A 162 2.40 2.52 -7.49
N SER A 163 3.09 2.10 -8.54
CA SER A 163 3.78 0.79 -8.57
C SER A 163 5.19 0.85 -7.97
N ASP A 164 5.63 2.01 -7.48
CA ASP A 164 6.95 2.22 -6.89
C ASP A 164 6.82 3.01 -5.58
N LEU A 165 7.36 2.45 -4.49
CA LEU A 165 7.25 3.03 -3.16
C LEU A 165 7.96 4.38 -3.03
N ARG A 166 9.15 4.52 -3.61
CA ARG A 166 9.91 5.78 -3.60
C ARG A 166 9.12 6.89 -4.32
N VAL A 167 8.57 6.56 -5.49
CA VAL A 167 7.74 7.50 -6.26
C VAL A 167 6.50 7.92 -5.46
N SER A 168 5.86 6.98 -4.74
CA SER A 168 4.70 7.32 -3.88
C SER A 168 5.09 8.34 -2.80
N ILE A 169 6.21 8.12 -2.12
CA ILE A 169 6.66 9.02 -1.03
C ILE A 169 7.12 10.37 -1.56
N GLU A 170 7.92 10.41 -2.64
CA GLU A 170 8.37 11.66 -3.25
C GLU A 170 7.18 12.52 -3.74
N LYS A 171 6.16 11.88 -4.31
CA LYS A 171 4.94 12.58 -4.73
C LYS A 171 4.11 13.07 -3.55
N ALA A 172 4.07 12.33 -2.45
CA ALA A 172 3.39 12.75 -1.23
C ALA A 172 3.99 14.04 -0.64
N LEU A 173 5.32 14.22 -0.74
CA LEU A 173 6.01 15.43 -0.27
C LEU A 173 5.67 16.70 -1.08
N THR A 174 5.03 16.56 -2.23
CA THR A 174 4.63 17.69 -3.11
C THR A 174 3.15 18.05 -2.97
N LYS A 175 2.43 17.42 -2.02
CA LYS A 175 0.99 17.55 -1.77
C LYS A 175 0.70 18.12 -0.37
#